data_258ed9cd4ead4d15c491fcb7ecea4e95
#
_entry.id   258ed9cd4ead4d15c491fcb7ecea4e95
#
_cell.length_a   1.000
_cell.length_b   1.000
_cell.length_c   1.000
_cell.angle_alpha   90.00
_cell.angle_beta   90.00
_cell.angle_gamma   90.00
#
_symmetry.space_group_name_H-M   'P 1'
#
loop_
_entity.id
_entity.type
_entity.pdbx_description
1 polymer ?
#
loop_
_entity_poly.entity_id
_entity_poly.type
_entity_poly.pdbx_seq_one_letter_code
_entity_poly.pdbx_strand_id
1 'polypeptide(L)'
;MTQNASAKNLWQGSEAEGNFVTDLSLNNSVIKFGHLDWNNDNELLEAQKAENFKNLYVAGNYSGDNGQLHMNVVLGKDDSATDKMIVGGDTSGTTYINFKNIGGSGAQTAQGIKVIEVLGNSDGNFIKSNPLVGGLYEYSLVKGGNQGTESDWYLTSYAPTTAPVYRPETGSYQGNMALAGSMFDLRLYDRETHLQHQNNQEDGPNIWIINSYTRTKQDFSNDQIHGNANLYKLRMGTDLYNEVSDKGEQQLFGIMAAYGNGSQTTSASFANRDSKGSVDGFLLGVYGSWFENAHDRSGWYADTWFQYGWFDNEVNGAGLSKESYDTNGWGLSAEIGKSINYKETDRRTYSWQPKLQLTYTKLNNDTYTENNGSTIAFGNEANLQTRLGLRWLSEQNTASTKKDSFFAEVNWLHNSNNYTISSLGDSISQDGNKNLGELRLGYEKEFNKDWFISADLSGRFGSNSYSSFQGMLSLEYLF
;
A
#
# COMPACT_ATOMS: atom_id res chain seq x y z
N MET A 1 -35.93 40.25 -8.31
CA MET A 1 -35.00 40.57 -7.23
C MET A 1 -34.71 42.07 -7.30
N THR A 2 -35.01 42.82 -6.26
CA THR A 2 -34.71 44.25 -6.19
C THR A 2 -33.25 44.42 -5.76
N GLN A 3 -32.39 44.92 -6.64
CA GLN A 3 -30.99 45.22 -6.30
C GLN A 3 -30.93 46.46 -5.36
N ASN A 4 -30.21 46.30 -4.26
CA ASN A 4 -29.97 47.41 -3.35
C ASN A 4 -28.75 48.25 -3.82
N ALA A 5 -28.84 49.58 -3.87
CA ALA A 5 -27.78 50.44 -4.36
C ALA A 5 -26.47 50.38 -3.52
N SER A 6 -26.56 50.03 -2.22
CA SER A 6 -25.39 49.84 -1.35
C SER A 6 -24.63 48.53 -1.65
N ALA A 7 -25.30 47.52 -2.17
CA ALA A 7 -24.69 46.24 -2.57
C ALA A 7 -23.84 46.38 -3.83
N LYS A 8 -24.21 47.28 -4.76
CA LYS A 8 -23.41 47.53 -5.97
C LYS A 8 -22.02 48.15 -5.66
N ASN A 9 -21.86 48.83 -4.54
CA ASN A 9 -20.60 49.48 -4.16
C ASN A 9 -19.59 48.48 -3.59
N LEU A 10 -19.99 47.31 -3.13
CA LEU A 10 -19.16 46.24 -2.61
C LEU A 10 -18.69 45.27 -3.71
N TRP A 11 -19.38 45.28 -4.85
CA TRP A 11 -19.08 44.37 -5.94
C TRP A 11 -18.49 45.09 -7.13
N GLN A 12 -17.26 44.68 -7.48
CA GLN A 12 -16.48 45.34 -8.56
C GLN A 12 -16.53 44.60 -9.91
N GLY A 13 -17.24 43.46 -10.00
CA GLY A 13 -17.43 42.66 -11.22
C GLY A 13 -18.65 43.10 -12.06
N SER A 14 -18.82 42.50 -13.26
CA SER A 14 -20.01 42.73 -14.08
C SER A 14 -21.24 41.96 -13.57
N GLU A 15 -22.43 42.52 -13.68
CA GLU A 15 -23.70 41.83 -13.26
C GLU A 15 -23.95 40.50 -14.00
N ALA A 16 -23.25 40.29 -15.13
CA ALA A 16 -23.32 39.06 -15.92
C ALA A 16 -22.47 37.90 -15.36
N GLU A 17 -21.52 38.19 -14.44
CA GLU A 17 -20.53 37.22 -13.95
C GLU A 17 -20.92 36.50 -12.66
N GLY A 18 -22.05 36.85 -12.03
CA GLY A 18 -22.47 36.25 -10.77
C GLY A 18 -23.97 36.33 -10.48
N ASN A 19 -24.43 35.50 -9.55
CA ASN A 19 -25.78 35.61 -8.97
C ASN A 19 -25.75 36.57 -7.79
N PHE A 20 -26.68 37.52 -7.75
CA PHE A 20 -26.71 38.59 -6.78
C PHE A 20 -28.02 38.60 -5.97
N VAL A 21 -27.90 38.59 -4.64
CA VAL A 21 -29.04 38.66 -3.72
C VAL A 21 -28.77 39.67 -2.60
N THR A 22 -29.81 40.27 -2.01
CA THR A 22 -29.64 41.25 -0.93
C THR A 22 -29.27 40.55 0.37
N ASP A 23 -30.15 39.70 0.90
CA ASP A 23 -29.95 38.81 2.03
C ASP A 23 -30.27 37.38 1.63
N LEU A 24 -29.64 36.41 2.24
CA LEU A 24 -29.87 35.01 1.94
C LEU A 24 -30.10 34.21 3.22
N SER A 25 -31.26 33.60 3.34
CA SER A 25 -31.54 32.58 4.36
C SER A 25 -31.70 31.23 3.71
N LEU A 26 -30.88 30.27 4.11
CA LEU A 26 -30.84 28.90 3.57
C LEU A 26 -31.32 27.94 4.65
N ASN A 27 -32.64 27.68 4.70
CA ASN A 27 -33.28 26.83 5.69
C ASN A 27 -33.64 25.48 5.05
N ASN A 28 -33.03 24.38 5.50
CA ASN A 28 -33.19 23.01 4.98
C ASN A 28 -33.24 22.96 3.44
N SER A 29 -32.48 23.80 2.77
CA SER A 29 -32.53 24.02 1.34
C SER A 29 -31.14 23.87 0.72
N VAL A 30 -31.07 23.64 -0.59
CA VAL A 30 -29.85 23.40 -1.34
C VAL A 30 -29.64 24.45 -2.42
N ILE A 31 -28.46 25.05 -2.47
CA ILE A 31 -27.98 25.80 -3.63
C ILE A 31 -26.90 24.97 -4.34
N LYS A 32 -27.09 24.76 -5.64
CA LYS A 32 -26.09 24.09 -6.50
C LYS A 32 -25.52 25.10 -7.46
N PHE A 33 -24.17 25.18 -7.46
CA PHE A 33 -23.44 25.90 -8.48
C PHE A 33 -23.38 25.06 -9.74
N GLY A 34 -23.84 25.62 -10.87
CA GLY A 34 -23.78 24.93 -12.15
C GLY A 34 -22.36 24.92 -12.70
N HIS A 35 -21.97 23.85 -13.38
CA HIS A 35 -20.68 23.71 -14.02
C HIS A 35 -20.80 22.96 -15.35
N LEU A 36 -19.79 23.09 -16.23
CA LEU A 36 -19.74 22.31 -17.48
C LEU A 36 -19.44 20.85 -17.16
N ASP A 37 -20.15 19.94 -17.83
CA ASP A 37 -19.81 18.53 -17.86
C ASP A 37 -18.72 18.28 -18.92
N TRP A 38 -17.95 17.19 -18.75
CA TRP A 38 -16.89 16.79 -19.69
C TRP A 38 -16.93 15.28 -19.93
N ASN A 39 -16.50 14.87 -21.13
CA ASN A 39 -16.40 13.47 -21.54
C ASN A 39 -15.00 13.07 -22.01
N ASN A 40 -14.09 14.04 -22.15
CA ASN A 40 -12.71 13.85 -22.59
C ASN A 40 -11.79 14.93 -21.99
N ASP A 41 -10.47 14.73 -22.10
CA ASP A 41 -9.46 15.62 -21.52
C ASP A 41 -9.52 17.06 -22.01
N ASN A 42 -9.86 17.29 -23.28
CA ASN A 42 -9.98 18.65 -23.82
C ASN A 42 -11.18 19.38 -23.22
N GLU A 43 -12.31 18.69 -23.06
CA GLU A 43 -13.51 19.24 -22.41
C GLU A 43 -13.26 19.48 -20.93
N LEU A 44 -12.49 18.60 -20.25
CA LEU A 44 -12.06 18.77 -18.87
C LEU A 44 -11.20 20.03 -18.72
N LEU A 45 -10.22 20.24 -19.59
CA LEU A 45 -9.38 21.44 -19.57
C LEU A 45 -10.21 22.70 -19.76
N GLU A 46 -11.22 22.66 -20.62
CA GLU A 46 -12.18 23.77 -20.77
C GLU A 46 -12.99 23.98 -19.49
N ALA A 47 -13.52 22.91 -18.90
CA ALA A 47 -14.30 22.98 -17.66
C ALA A 47 -13.51 23.55 -16.48
N GLN A 48 -12.20 23.38 -16.45
CA GLN A 48 -11.32 23.90 -15.38
C GLN A 48 -11.01 25.39 -15.47
N LYS A 49 -11.37 26.07 -16.55
CA LYS A 49 -11.11 27.51 -16.68
C LYS A 49 -11.89 28.32 -15.66
N ALA A 50 -11.25 29.36 -15.10
CA ALA A 50 -11.80 30.20 -14.04
C ALA A 50 -13.17 30.82 -14.40
N GLU A 51 -13.39 31.12 -15.70
CA GLU A 51 -14.64 31.71 -16.22
C GLU A 51 -15.85 30.77 -16.10
N ASN A 52 -15.65 29.47 -15.94
CA ASN A 52 -16.72 28.49 -15.79
C ASN A 52 -17.19 28.35 -14.35
N PHE A 53 -16.44 28.86 -13.37
CA PHE A 53 -16.84 28.88 -11.97
C PHE A 53 -17.75 30.08 -11.66
N LYS A 54 -18.61 29.93 -10.68
CA LYS A 54 -19.68 30.87 -10.37
C LYS A 54 -19.46 31.54 -9.02
N ASN A 55 -19.82 32.81 -8.95
CA ASN A 55 -19.85 33.57 -7.72
C ASN A 55 -21.31 33.82 -7.28
N LEU A 56 -21.58 33.55 -5.99
CA LEU A 56 -22.82 33.93 -5.33
C LEU A 56 -22.55 35.14 -4.45
N TYR A 57 -23.11 36.29 -4.80
CA TYR A 57 -22.96 37.52 -4.06
C TYR A 57 -24.19 37.75 -3.16
N VAL A 58 -23.95 37.78 -1.85
CA VAL A 58 -24.93 38.16 -0.83
C VAL A 58 -24.56 39.55 -0.32
N ALA A 59 -25.27 40.58 -0.71
CA ALA A 59 -24.90 41.97 -0.39
C ALA A 59 -25.05 42.30 1.10
N GLY A 60 -26.01 41.71 1.77
CA GLY A 60 -26.29 41.82 3.20
C GLY A 60 -25.88 40.58 3.94
N ASN A 61 -26.76 40.09 4.81
CA ASN A 61 -26.47 39.00 5.71
C ASN A 61 -26.80 37.62 5.12
N TYR A 62 -26.03 36.60 5.56
CA TYR A 62 -26.29 35.21 5.28
C TYR A 62 -26.63 34.46 6.56
N SER A 63 -27.71 33.65 6.52
CA SER A 63 -28.06 32.73 7.60
C SER A 63 -28.26 31.31 7.08
N GLY A 64 -27.57 30.33 7.69
CA GLY A 64 -27.75 28.89 7.43
C GLY A 64 -28.50 28.20 8.56
N ASP A 65 -29.59 27.49 8.21
CA ASP A 65 -30.30 26.58 9.12
C ASP A 65 -30.39 25.22 8.43
N ASN A 66 -29.37 24.34 8.63
CA ASN A 66 -29.19 23.10 7.87
C ASN A 66 -29.14 23.33 6.33
N GLY A 67 -28.67 24.49 5.90
CA GLY A 67 -28.49 24.79 4.48
C GLY A 67 -27.42 23.91 3.84
N GLN A 68 -27.52 23.68 2.54
CA GLN A 68 -26.53 22.96 1.78
C GLN A 68 -26.04 23.77 0.57
N LEU A 69 -24.74 23.80 0.37
CA LEU A 69 -24.09 24.33 -0.84
C LEU A 69 -23.40 23.21 -1.58
N HIS A 70 -23.64 23.09 -2.89
CA HIS A 70 -22.87 22.22 -3.76
C HIS A 70 -21.98 23.08 -4.65
N MET A 71 -20.66 23.04 -4.42
CA MET A 71 -19.66 23.91 -5.03
C MET A 71 -18.64 23.08 -5.81
N ASN A 72 -18.15 23.65 -6.91
CA ASN A 72 -17.11 23.06 -7.74
C ASN A 72 -15.77 23.70 -7.43
N VAL A 73 -14.69 22.92 -7.53
CA VAL A 73 -13.32 23.37 -7.30
C VAL A 73 -12.35 22.56 -8.16
N VAL A 74 -11.31 23.19 -8.70
CA VAL A 74 -10.13 22.48 -9.19
C VAL A 74 -9.18 22.36 -8.01
N LEU A 75 -8.99 21.13 -7.50
CA LEU A 75 -8.08 20.96 -6.36
C LEU A 75 -6.63 21.13 -6.80
N GLY A 76 -5.94 22.10 -6.20
CA GLY A 76 -4.56 22.46 -6.50
C GLY A 76 -3.98 23.39 -5.44
N LYS A 77 -3.19 24.36 -5.86
CA LYS A 77 -2.62 25.41 -5.00
C LYS A 77 -3.66 26.49 -4.67
N ASP A 78 -3.24 27.51 -3.93
CA ASP A 78 -4.10 28.60 -3.40
C ASP A 78 -4.88 29.36 -4.47
N ASP A 79 -4.33 29.47 -5.68
CA ASP A 79 -4.90 30.19 -6.83
C ASP A 79 -5.83 29.33 -7.72
N SER A 80 -6.18 28.16 -7.26
CA SER A 80 -7.05 27.22 -7.99
C SER A 80 -8.44 27.78 -8.22
N ALA A 81 -8.99 27.51 -9.41
CA ALA A 81 -10.33 27.93 -9.78
C ALA A 81 -11.40 27.23 -8.93
N THR A 82 -12.37 27.98 -8.45
CA THR A 82 -13.43 27.48 -7.56
C THR A 82 -14.68 28.35 -7.62
N ASP A 83 -15.83 27.74 -7.38
CA ASP A 83 -17.03 28.50 -7.04
C ASP A 83 -16.83 29.26 -5.72
N LYS A 84 -17.42 30.43 -5.57
CA LYS A 84 -17.27 31.27 -4.38
C LYS A 84 -18.59 31.80 -3.88
N MET A 85 -18.73 31.92 -2.56
CA MET A 85 -19.76 32.73 -1.93
C MET A 85 -19.13 33.96 -1.30
N ILE A 86 -19.64 35.14 -1.59
CA ILE A 86 -19.15 36.43 -1.10
C ILE A 86 -20.30 37.09 -0.33
N VAL A 87 -20.08 37.33 0.97
CA VAL A 87 -21.07 37.89 1.88
C VAL A 87 -20.61 39.27 2.33
N GLY A 88 -21.38 40.28 2.00
CA GLY A 88 -21.11 41.69 2.35
C GLY A 88 -21.43 42.04 3.81
N GLY A 89 -22.35 41.35 4.43
CA GLY A 89 -22.74 41.47 5.83
C GLY A 89 -22.23 40.36 6.70
N ASP A 90 -22.98 40.03 7.75
CA ASP A 90 -22.66 39.03 8.75
C ASP A 90 -23.13 37.63 8.30
N THR A 91 -22.46 36.59 8.79
CA THR A 91 -22.92 35.21 8.63
C THR A 91 -23.34 34.59 9.95
N SER A 92 -24.35 33.70 9.93
CA SER A 92 -24.85 32.99 11.10
C SER A 92 -25.35 31.57 10.78
N GLY A 93 -25.50 30.74 11.83
CA GLY A 93 -26.07 29.40 11.74
C GLY A 93 -25.12 28.38 11.13
N THR A 94 -25.66 27.23 10.64
CA THR A 94 -24.87 26.13 10.12
C THR A 94 -25.22 25.79 8.68
N THR A 95 -24.19 25.64 7.84
CA THR A 95 -24.31 25.27 6.42
C THR A 95 -23.35 24.14 6.08
N TYR A 96 -23.85 23.10 5.43
CA TYR A 96 -23.07 21.97 4.93
C TYR A 96 -22.63 22.21 3.48
N ILE A 97 -21.37 21.99 3.19
CA ILE A 97 -20.84 22.20 1.83
C ILE A 97 -20.35 20.87 1.26
N ASN A 98 -20.91 20.51 0.11
CA ASN A 98 -20.46 19.39 -0.71
C ASN A 98 -19.61 19.95 -1.86
N PHE A 99 -18.34 19.62 -1.88
CA PHE A 99 -17.42 20.03 -2.94
C PHE A 99 -17.24 18.94 -3.99
N LYS A 100 -17.26 19.33 -5.27
CA LYS A 100 -16.91 18.46 -6.40
C LYS A 100 -15.57 18.90 -6.98
N ASN A 101 -14.58 18.00 -6.98
CA ASN A 101 -13.33 18.24 -7.69
C ASN A 101 -13.55 18.14 -9.21
N ILE A 102 -13.19 19.19 -9.94
CA ILE A 102 -13.30 19.27 -11.40
C ILE A 102 -11.94 18.92 -12.00
N GLY A 103 -11.48 17.68 -11.80
CA GLY A 103 -10.23 17.17 -12.39
C GLY A 103 -8.94 17.78 -11.86
N GLY A 104 -8.99 18.46 -10.70
CA GLY A 104 -7.78 18.93 -10.03
C GLY A 104 -6.98 17.76 -9.46
N SER A 105 -5.68 17.74 -9.75
CA SER A 105 -4.80 16.63 -9.33
C SER A 105 -4.15 16.84 -7.96
N GLY A 106 -4.61 17.86 -7.22
CA GLY A 106 -4.14 18.18 -5.87
C GLY A 106 -2.72 18.77 -5.81
N ALA A 107 -2.51 19.61 -4.81
CA ALA A 107 -1.19 20.10 -4.43
C ALA A 107 -1.21 20.54 -2.96
N GLN A 108 -0.04 20.70 -2.36
CA GLN A 108 0.04 21.35 -1.05
C GLN A 108 -0.30 22.82 -1.18
N THR A 109 -1.28 23.30 -0.40
CA THR A 109 -1.63 24.72 -0.30
C THR A 109 -0.70 25.42 0.69
N ALA A 110 -0.47 26.72 0.49
CA ALA A 110 0.25 27.56 1.46
C ALA A 110 -0.73 28.29 2.39
N GLN A 111 -1.70 29.02 1.82
CA GLN A 111 -2.76 29.72 2.56
C GLN A 111 -4.09 28.94 2.51
N GLY A 112 -4.39 28.36 1.38
CA GLY A 112 -5.62 27.67 1.07
C GLY A 112 -6.38 28.30 -0.09
N ILE A 113 -7.28 27.52 -0.73
CA ILE A 113 -8.16 27.98 -1.80
C ILE A 113 -9.35 28.69 -1.15
N LYS A 114 -9.49 29.99 -1.33
CA LYS A 114 -10.60 30.77 -0.77
C LYS A 114 -11.91 30.38 -1.44
N VAL A 115 -12.89 29.90 -0.68
CA VAL A 115 -14.21 29.46 -1.16
C VAL A 115 -15.34 30.32 -0.62
N ILE A 116 -15.19 30.93 0.57
CA ILE A 116 -16.16 31.87 1.14
C ILE A 116 -15.41 33.11 1.62
N GLU A 117 -15.89 34.26 1.21
CA GLU A 117 -15.41 35.59 1.65
C GLU A 117 -16.49 36.26 2.47
N VAL A 118 -16.14 36.77 3.67
CA VAL A 118 -17.06 37.44 4.58
C VAL A 118 -16.51 38.81 4.96
N LEU A 119 -17.19 39.85 4.56
CA LEU A 119 -16.77 41.24 4.83
C LEU A 119 -17.24 41.76 6.21
N GLY A 120 -18.28 41.14 6.77
CA GLY A 120 -18.79 41.38 8.12
C GLY A 120 -18.29 40.35 9.14
N ASN A 121 -19.08 40.10 10.21
CA ASN A 121 -18.77 39.11 11.20
C ASN A 121 -19.03 37.70 10.66
N SER A 122 -18.06 36.84 10.80
CA SER A 122 -18.13 35.44 10.31
C SER A 122 -18.50 34.49 11.45
N ASP A 123 -19.74 34.59 11.97
CA ASP A 123 -20.25 33.74 13.06
C ASP A 123 -20.94 32.46 12.55
N GLY A 124 -21.15 32.37 11.23
CA GLY A 124 -21.67 31.17 10.57
C GLY A 124 -20.66 30.01 10.62
N ASN A 125 -21.16 28.78 10.80
CA ASN A 125 -20.38 27.58 10.78
C ASN A 125 -20.57 26.85 9.44
N PHE A 126 -19.49 26.75 8.65
CA PHE A 126 -19.48 26.04 7.38
C PHE A 126 -18.76 24.71 7.53
N ILE A 127 -19.45 23.61 7.20
CA ILE A 127 -18.96 22.23 7.42
C ILE A 127 -18.85 21.52 6.07
N LYS A 128 -17.65 21.04 5.75
CA LYS A 128 -17.43 20.15 4.59
C LYS A 128 -18.15 18.81 4.85
N SER A 129 -19.06 18.39 3.95
CA SER A 129 -19.92 17.21 4.13
C SER A 129 -19.42 15.94 3.44
N ASN A 130 -18.39 16.03 2.58
CA ASN A 130 -17.84 14.90 1.84
C ASN A 130 -16.32 14.86 1.92
N PRO A 131 -15.68 13.67 1.78
CA PRO A 131 -14.25 13.59 1.54
C PRO A 131 -13.89 14.40 0.28
N LEU A 132 -12.80 15.15 0.35
CA LEU A 132 -12.34 15.98 -0.76
C LEU A 132 -10.85 15.74 -0.97
N VAL A 133 -10.54 15.01 -2.03
CA VAL A 133 -9.20 14.52 -2.33
C VAL A 133 -8.75 14.92 -3.73
N GLY A 134 -7.45 15.19 -3.88
CA GLY A 134 -6.79 15.44 -5.15
C GLY A 134 -5.34 14.99 -5.09
N GLY A 135 -4.90 14.18 -6.06
CA GLY A 135 -3.57 13.59 -6.06
C GLY A 135 -3.26 12.82 -4.76
N LEU A 136 -2.21 13.23 -4.08
CA LEU A 136 -1.80 12.63 -2.80
C LEU A 136 -2.49 13.27 -1.58
N TYR A 137 -3.27 14.34 -1.76
CA TYR A 137 -3.72 15.23 -0.69
C TYR A 137 -5.19 15.07 -0.35
N GLU A 138 -5.51 15.32 0.92
CA GLU A 138 -6.85 15.57 1.42
C GLU A 138 -7.02 17.04 1.78
N TYR A 139 -8.16 17.63 1.42
CA TYR A 139 -8.48 19.03 1.70
C TYR A 139 -9.52 19.15 2.81
N SER A 140 -9.26 20.07 3.75
CA SER A 140 -10.17 20.44 4.83
C SER A 140 -10.66 21.86 4.64
N LEU A 141 -11.90 22.14 5.06
CA LEU A 141 -12.46 23.48 5.08
C LEU A 141 -12.12 24.14 6.44
N VAL A 142 -11.35 25.22 6.40
CA VAL A 142 -10.80 25.88 7.59
C VAL A 142 -11.08 27.38 7.53
N LYS A 143 -11.62 27.95 8.63
CA LYS A 143 -11.79 29.39 8.79
C LYS A 143 -10.42 30.06 9.00
N GLY A 144 -10.19 31.16 8.30
CA GLY A 144 -8.91 31.89 8.35
C GLY A 144 -7.79 31.27 7.54
N GLY A 145 -7.92 30.03 7.06
CA GLY A 145 -6.83 29.36 6.35
C GLY A 145 -5.54 29.28 7.19
N ASN A 146 -4.38 29.34 6.52
CA ASN A 146 -3.07 29.44 7.17
C ASN A 146 -2.48 30.84 6.97
N GLN A 147 -2.86 31.83 7.73
CA GLN A 147 -2.49 33.26 7.55
C GLN A 147 -3.37 33.98 6.50
N GLY A 148 -4.56 33.48 6.23
CA GLY A 148 -5.58 34.20 5.45
C GLY A 148 -6.35 35.23 6.27
N THR A 149 -7.41 35.75 5.68
CA THR A 149 -8.35 36.65 6.39
C THR A 149 -9.16 35.83 7.39
N GLU A 150 -9.12 36.20 8.67
CA GLU A 150 -9.75 35.44 9.78
C GLU A 150 -11.26 35.19 9.60
N SER A 151 -11.97 36.03 8.86
CA SER A 151 -13.39 35.90 8.56
C SER A 151 -13.70 34.98 7.38
N ASP A 152 -12.71 34.70 6.51
CA ASP A 152 -12.90 33.92 5.28
C ASP A 152 -12.71 32.42 5.52
N TRP A 153 -13.21 31.60 4.58
CA TRP A 153 -13.09 30.16 4.65
C TRP A 153 -12.33 29.61 3.45
N TYR A 154 -11.40 28.70 3.73
CA TYR A 154 -10.44 28.18 2.77
C TYR A 154 -10.44 26.64 2.76
N LEU A 155 -10.23 26.06 1.59
CA LEU A 155 -9.85 24.65 1.45
C LEU A 155 -8.35 24.53 1.58
N THR A 156 -7.87 23.74 2.55
CA THR A 156 -6.44 23.59 2.86
C THR A 156 -6.01 22.13 2.82
N SER A 157 -4.81 21.87 2.30
CA SER A 157 -4.18 20.53 2.25
C SER A 157 -2.94 20.46 3.14
N TYR A 158 -2.87 21.25 4.21
CA TYR A 158 -1.81 21.21 5.22
C TYR A 158 -2.41 21.12 6.63
N ALA A 159 -1.63 20.50 7.55
CA ALA A 159 -1.94 20.48 8.98
C ALA A 159 -1.46 21.77 9.68
N PRO A 160 -1.90 22.09 10.90
CA PRO A 160 -1.44 23.23 11.67
C PRO A 160 0.09 23.31 11.85
N THR A 161 0.81 22.22 11.63
CA THR A 161 2.27 22.12 11.67
C THR A 161 2.96 22.40 10.35
N THR A 162 2.25 22.92 9.34
CA THR A 162 2.71 23.11 7.94
C THR A 162 3.07 21.82 7.19
N ALA A 163 2.77 20.66 7.76
CA ALA A 163 2.94 19.37 7.09
C ALA A 163 1.83 19.13 6.07
N PRO A 164 2.11 18.49 4.91
CA PRO A 164 1.08 18.11 3.96
C PRO A 164 0.08 17.14 4.60
N VAL A 165 -1.19 17.27 4.27
CA VAL A 165 -2.23 16.31 4.68
C VAL A 165 -2.39 15.28 3.58
N TYR A 166 -1.70 14.14 3.74
CA TYR A 166 -1.86 13.03 2.81
C TYR A 166 -3.15 12.27 3.09
N ARG A 167 -3.79 11.81 2.01
CA ARG A 167 -4.98 10.97 2.10
C ARG A 167 -4.63 9.50 2.37
N PRO A 168 -5.42 8.75 3.14
CA PRO A 168 -5.08 7.37 3.50
C PRO A 168 -5.03 6.39 2.31
N GLU A 169 -5.71 6.68 1.19
CA GLU A 169 -5.67 5.86 -0.04
C GLU A 169 -4.24 5.73 -0.57
N THR A 170 -3.40 6.74 -0.39
CA THR A 170 -2.00 6.71 -0.84
C THR A 170 -1.22 5.57 -0.17
N GLY A 171 -1.46 5.36 1.13
CA GLY A 171 -0.92 4.20 1.85
C GLY A 171 -1.48 2.87 1.34
N SER A 172 -2.76 2.84 0.91
CA SER A 172 -3.38 1.64 0.35
C SER A 172 -2.76 1.26 -1.00
N TYR A 173 -2.47 2.22 -1.88
CA TYR A 173 -1.76 1.96 -3.14
C TYR A 173 -0.34 1.42 -2.89
N GLN A 174 0.44 2.05 -2.01
CA GLN A 174 1.78 1.58 -1.67
C GLN A 174 1.79 0.21 -1.00
N GLY A 175 0.87 -0.02 -0.08
CA GLY A 175 0.76 -1.28 0.62
C GLY A 175 0.34 -2.43 -0.29
N ASN A 176 -0.49 -2.18 -1.32
CA ASN A 176 -0.80 -3.17 -2.35
C ASN A 176 0.46 -3.59 -3.11
N MET A 177 1.36 -2.64 -3.50
CA MET A 177 2.66 -2.96 -4.08
C MET A 177 3.51 -3.81 -3.13
N ALA A 178 3.56 -3.46 -1.85
CA ALA A 178 4.33 -4.20 -0.86
C ALA A 178 3.79 -5.63 -0.65
N LEU A 179 2.45 -5.80 -0.64
CA LEU A 179 1.79 -7.11 -0.56
C LEU A 179 2.09 -7.95 -1.81
N ALA A 180 1.93 -7.39 -3.02
CA ALA A 180 2.24 -8.08 -4.27
C ALA A 180 3.72 -8.50 -4.33
N GLY A 181 4.66 -7.59 -4.01
CA GLY A 181 6.08 -7.90 -3.94
C GLY A 181 6.43 -9.01 -2.92
N SER A 182 5.73 -9.04 -1.78
CA SER A 182 5.91 -10.06 -0.73
C SER A 182 5.40 -11.45 -1.15
N MET A 183 4.58 -11.52 -2.20
CA MET A 183 4.13 -12.82 -2.73
C MET A 183 5.24 -13.60 -3.42
N PHE A 184 6.34 -12.96 -3.83
CA PHE A 184 7.51 -13.64 -4.43
C PHE A 184 8.48 -14.23 -3.39
N ASP A 185 8.41 -13.83 -2.11
CA ASP A 185 9.37 -14.27 -1.08
C ASP A 185 9.26 -15.78 -0.83
N LEU A 186 10.32 -16.52 -1.20
CA LEU A 186 10.46 -17.97 -1.08
C LEU A 186 11.95 -18.32 -0.85
N ARG A 187 12.19 -19.20 0.11
CA ARG A 187 13.53 -19.74 0.44
C ARG A 187 13.60 -21.22 0.07
N LEU A 188 14.82 -21.75 -0.08
CA LEU A 188 15.03 -23.17 -0.31
C LEU A 188 14.29 -24.03 0.74
N TYR A 189 14.55 -23.80 2.03
CA TYR A 189 13.99 -24.57 3.13
C TYR A 189 12.55 -24.18 3.53
N ASP A 190 11.82 -23.47 2.69
CA ASP A 190 10.36 -23.38 2.76
C ASP A 190 9.69 -24.54 2.01
N ARG A 191 10.31 -25.06 0.93
CA ARG A 191 9.83 -26.14 0.08
C ARG A 191 10.60 -27.46 0.25
N GLU A 192 11.83 -27.41 0.74
CA GLU A 192 12.67 -28.56 1.04
C GLU A 192 12.79 -28.78 2.55
N THR A 193 12.55 -29.99 3.04
CA THR A 193 12.87 -30.34 4.42
C THR A 193 14.27 -30.96 4.52
N HIS A 194 14.94 -30.79 5.67
CA HIS A 194 16.22 -31.45 5.92
C HIS A 194 16.10 -32.96 6.07
N LEU A 195 14.97 -33.43 6.58
CA LEU A 195 14.73 -34.83 6.94
C LEU A 195 14.55 -35.76 5.74
N GLN A 196 14.20 -35.21 4.60
CA GLN A 196 13.82 -35.94 3.40
C GLN A 196 14.92 -36.86 2.87
N HIS A 197 16.18 -36.48 2.99
CA HIS A 197 17.30 -37.04 2.22
C HIS A 197 17.99 -38.20 2.89
N GLN A 198 17.74 -38.47 4.16
CA GLN A 198 18.39 -39.58 4.86
C GLN A 198 17.78 -40.94 4.55
N ASN A 199 16.58 -41.00 4.02
CA ASN A 199 15.85 -42.25 3.87
C ASN A 199 15.63 -42.71 2.43
N ASN A 200 15.76 -41.88 1.42
CA ASN A 200 15.39 -42.23 0.05
C ASN A 200 16.57 -42.17 -0.90
N GLN A 201 16.99 -43.35 -1.32
CA GLN A 201 17.83 -43.58 -2.50
C GLN A 201 17.00 -43.67 -3.79
N GLU A 202 15.71 -43.39 -3.72
CA GLU A 202 14.82 -43.47 -4.89
C GLU A 202 14.62 -42.09 -5.51
N ASP A 203 15.02 -41.98 -6.78
CA ASP A 203 14.84 -40.81 -7.65
C ASP A 203 13.33 -40.69 -7.99
N GLY A 204 12.54 -40.18 -7.09
CA GLY A 204 11.10 -40.02 -7.27
C GLY A 204 10.65 -38.55 -7.30
N PRO A 205 9.57 -38.22 -7.99
CA PRO A 205 8.97 -36.91 -7.87
C PRO A 205 8.41 -36.68 -6.46
N ASN A 206 8.47 -35.46 -6.00
CA ASN A 206 7.79 -35.01 -4.77
C ASN A 206 6.67 -34.06 -5.11
N ILE A 207 5.74 -33.88 -4.18
CA ILE A 207 4.80 -32.76 -4.18
C ILE A 207 4.93 -32.06 -2.85
N TRP A 208 5.10 -30.75 -2.89
CA TRP A 208 5.12 -29.92 -1.69
C TRP A 208 4.00 -28.87 -1.72
N ILE A 209 3.44 -28.58 -0.55
CA ILE A 209 2.39 -27.58 -0.33
C ILE A 209 2.79 -26.74 0.87
N ILE A 210 2.78 -25.41 0.71
CA ILE A 210 3.10 -24.44 1.76
C ILE A 210 1.90 -23.53 1.97
N ASN A 211 1.47 -23.41 3.20
CA ASN A 211 0.45 -22.48 3.65
C ASN A 211 1.08 -21.48 4.63
N SER A 212 0.90 -20.19 4.39
CA SER A 212 1.44 -19.16 5.28
C SER A 212 0.49 -17.99 5.47
N TYR A 213 0.53 -17.42 6.67
CA TYR A 213 -0.18 -16.20 7.02
C TYR A 213 0.77 -15.20 7.67
N THR A 214 0.76 -13.96 7.14
CA THR A 214 1.64 -12.88 7.59
C THR A 214 0.80 -11.69 8.02
N ARG A 215 1.15 -11.09 9.15
CA ARG A 215 0.59 -9.81 9.61
C ARG A 215 1.70 -8.79 9.70
N THR A 216 1.54 -7.64 9.04
CA THR A 216 2.53 -6.57 8.98
C THR A 216 1.94 -5.25 9.47
N LYS A 217 2.72 -4.53 10.29
CA LYS A 217 2.51 -3.11 10.59
C LYS A 217 3.60 -2.33 9.88
N GLN A 218 3.23 -1.25 9.23
CA GLN A 218 4.15 -0.41 8.48
C GLN A 218 3.63 1.02 8.41
N ASP A 219 4.53 1.97 8.29
CA ASP A 219 4.22 3.38 8.14
C ASP A 219 4.72 3.88 6.79
N PHE A 220 4.16 5.01 6.35
CA PHE A 220 4.46 5.64 5.08
C PHE A 220 4.60 7.15 5.28
N SER A 221 5.41 7.79 4.44
CA SER A 221 5.53 9.26 4.37
C SER A 221 5.94 9.90 5.69
N ASN A 222 7.04 9.41 6.29
CA ASN A 222 7.56 9.90 7.55
C ASN A 222 6.50 9.84 8.68
N ASP A 223 5.88 8.69 8.86
CA ASP A 223 4.94 8.40 9.95
C ASP A 223 3.60 9.17 9.85
N GLN A 224 3.25 9.69 8.67
CA GLN A 224 1.96 10.34 8.47
C GLN A 224 0.83 9.39 8.14
N ILE A 225 1.14 8.23 7.57
CA ILE A 225 0.15 7.21 7.22
C ILE A 225 0.56 5.90 7.88
N HIS A 226 -0.39 5.27 8.57
CA HIS A 226 -0.20 4.02 9.29
C HIS A 226 -0.95 2.89 8.59
N GLY A 227 -0.28 1.76 8.36
CA GLY A 227 -0.85 0.60 7.69
C GLY A 227 -0.79 -0.67 8.52
N ASN A 228 -1.89 -1.42 8.52
CA ASN A 228 -1.96 -2.78 9.06
C ASN A 228 -2.38 -3.72 7.93
N ALA A 229 -1.51 -4.66 7.58
CA ALA A 229 -1.71 -5.56 6.46
C ALA A 229 -1.71 -7.03 6.92
N ASN A 230 -2.49 -7.84 6.21
CA ASN A 230 -2.51 -9.29 6.33
C ASN A 230 -2.28 -9.90 4.95
N LEU A 231 -1.51 -10.98 4.87
CA LEU A 231 -1.24 -11.70 3.64
C LEU A 231 -1.35 -13.20 3.88
N TYR A 232 -2.28 -13.84 3.21
CA TYR A 232 -2.37 -15.28 3.09
C TYR A 232 -1.69 -15.75 1.81
N LYS A 233 -0.90 -16.82 1.87
CA LYS A 233 -0.29 -17.45 0.69
C LYS A 233 -0.43 -18.95 0.75
N LEU A 234 -0.87 -19.54 -0.37
CA LEU A 234 -0.84 -20.97 -0.64
C LEU A 234 0.12 -21.19 -1.81
N ARG A 235 1.08 -22.08 -1.64
CA ARG A 235 2.03 -22.47 -2.68
C ARG A 235 2.05 -23.97 -2.82
N MET A 236 2.30 -24.43 -4.03
CA MET A 236 2.49 -25.84 -4.34
C MET A 236 3.51 -26.01 -5.46
N GLY A 237 4.18 -27.13 -5.49
CA GLY A 237 5.10 -27.48 -6.56
C GLY A 237 5.50 -28.93 -6.53
N THR A 238 6.29 -29.31 -7.52
CA THR A 238 6.77 -30.68 -7.70
C THR A 238 8.13 -30.66 -8.39
N ASP A 239 9.00 -31.58 -8.01
CA ASP A 239 10.24 -31.86 -8.75
C ASP A 239 9.90 -32.61 -10.03
N LEU A 240 10.35 -32.11 -11.16
CA LEU A 240 10.29 -32.76 -12.46
C LEU A 240 11.56 -33.59 -12.76
N TYR A 241 12.63 -33.24 -12.07
CA TYR A 241 13.92 -33.89 -12.18
C TYR A 241 14.58 -33.89 -10.80
N ASN A 242 15.04 -35.05 -10.39
CA ASN A 242 15.75 -35.27 -9.15
C ASN A 242 16.76 -36.40 -9.39
N GLU A 243 18.05 -36.09 -9.40
CA GLU A 243 19.09 -37.05 -9.69
C GLU A 243 20.26 -36.88 -8.71
N VAL A 244 20.77 -38.01 -8.24
CA VAL A 244 21.98 -38.09 -7.43
C VAL A 244 23.10 -38.65 -8.30
N SER A 245 24.19 -37.90 -8.46
CA SER A 245 25.36 -38.29 -9.23
C SER A 245 26.18 -39.37 -8.53
N ASP A 246 27.02 -40.06 -9.27
CA ASP A 246 28.01 -41.04 -8.71
C ASP A 246 28.94 -40.45 -7.63
N LYS A 247 29.04 -39.11 -7.57
CA LYS A 247 29.81 -38.38 -6.55
C LYS A 247 29.03 -38.06 -5.30
N GLY A 248 27.72 -38.37 -5.28
CA GLY A 248 26.82 -38.07 -4.18
C GLY A 248 26.22 -36.66 -4.20
N GLU A 249 26.44 -35.90 -5.29
CA GLU A 249 25.81 -34.58 -5.48
C GLU A 249 24.38 -34.76 -5.96
N GLN A 250 23.45 -33.93 -5.51
CA GLN A 250 22.04 -33.95 -5.94
C GLN A 250 21.68 -32.69 -6.73
N GLN A 251 20.91 -32.90 -7.79
CA GLN A 251 20.33 -31.82 -8.60
C GLN A 251 18.81 -31.99 -8.65
N LEU A 252 18.10 -30.91 -8.38
CA LEU A 252 16.65 -30.83 -8.43
C LEU A 252 16.25 -29.75 -9.43
N PHE A 253 15.21 -30.00 -10.20
CA PHE A 253 14.53 -29.01 -11.01
C PHE A 253 13.03 -29.24 -10.95
N GLY A 254 12.24 -28.18 -10.71
CA GLY A 254 10.82 -28.29 -10.55
C GLY A 254 10.01 -27.07 -11.00
N ILE A 255 8.72 -27.22 -10.90
CA ILE A 255 7.73 -26.19 -11.20
C ILE A 255 6.90 -25.88 -9.96
N MET A 256 6.39 -24.66 -9.92
CA MET A 256 5.58 -24.20 -8.79
C MET A 256 4.49 -23.24 -9.21
N ALA A 257 3.43 -23.21 -8.42
CA ALA A 257 2.35 -22.24 -8.50
C ALA A 257 2.06 -21.66 -7.10
N ALA A 258 1.56 -20.45 -7.06
CA ALA A 258 1.14 -19.82 -5.82
C ALA A 258 -0.12 -18.97 -6.01
N TYR A 259 -0.93 -18.91 -4.96
CA TYR A 259 -2.00 -17.94 -4.80
C TYR A 259 -1.75 -17.14 -3.53
N GLY A 260 -1.98 -15.82 -3.61
CA GLY A 260 -1.89 -14.92 -2.48
C GLY A 260 -3.12 -14.02 -2.40
N ASN A 261 -3.62 -13.81 -1.19
CA ASN A 261 -4.67 -12.83 -0.89
C ASN A 261 -4.17 -11.90 0.21
N GLY A 262 -4.00 -10.63 -0.14
CA GLY A 262 -3.55 -9.57 0.73
C GLY A 262 -4.65 -8.56 1.02
N SER A 263 -4.71 -8.06 2.25
CA SER A 263 -5.60 -6.98 2.64
C SER A 263 -4.93 -6.06 3.63
N GLN A 264 -5.25 -4.78 3.57
CA GLN A 264 -4.74 -3.80 4.52
C GLN A 264 -5.77 -2.73 4.85
N THR A 265 -5.56 -2.08 5.97
CA THR A 265 -6.26 -0.85 6.36
C THR A 265 -5.20 0.21 6.62
N THR A 266 -5.39 1.38 6.04
CA THR A 266 -4.52 2.55 6.22
C THR A 266 -5.30 3.70 6.81
N SER A 267 -4.67 4.41 7.74
CA SER A 267 -5.18 5.65 8.34
C SER A 267 -4.14 6.74 8.19
N ALA A 268 -4.56 7.98 8.08
CA ALA A 268 -3.65 9.13 8.00
C ALA A 268 -3.82 10.01 9.24
N SER A 269 -2.70 10.52 9.78
CA SER A 269 -2.67 11.28 11.03
C SER A 269 -3.54 12.52 11.04
N PHE A 270 -3.80 13.11 9.86
CA PHE A 270 -4.56 14.36 9.72
C PHE A 270 -5.86 14.20 8.92
N ALA A 271 -6.20 12.98 8.48
CA ALA A 271 -7.48 12.66 7.86
C ALA A 271 -8.33 11.83 8.83
N ASN A 272 -9.59 12.24 9.05
CA ASN A 272 -10.49 11.53 9.98
C ASN A 272 -11.27 10.43 9.25
N ARG A 273 -10.56 9.59 8.51
CA ARG A 273 -11.13 8.44 7.78
C ARG A 273 -10.03 7.44 7.44
N ASP A 274 -10.44 6.23 7.13
CA ASP A 274 -9.55 5.14 6.73
C ASP A 274 -9.74 4.79 5.25
N SER A 275 -8.74 4.09 4.71
CA SER A 275 -8.81 3.43 3.42
C SER A 275 -8.49 1.94 3.56
N LYS A 276 -9.07 1.12 2.70
CA LYS A 276 -8.78 -0.32 2.58
C LYS A 276 -8.14 -0.59 1.23
N GLY A 277 -7.01 -1.29 1.26
CA GLY A 277 -6.38 -1.87 0.08
C GLY A 277 -6.53 -3.38 0.10
N SER A 278 -6.64 -4.00 -1.07
CA SER A 278 -6.53 -5.45 -1.22
C SER A 278 -5.83 -5.82 -2.52
N VAL A 279 -5.22 -7.00 -2.52
CA VAL A 279 -4.56 -7.58 -3.68
C VAL A 279 -4.77 -9.09 -3.69
N ASP A 280 -5.26 -9.60 -4.80
CA ASP A 280 -5.31 -11.02 -5.12
C ASP A 280 -4.25 -11.32 -6.16
N GLY A 281 -3.41 -12.32 -5.92
CA GLY A 281 -2.28 -12.65 -6.80
C GLY A 281 -2.19 -14.12 -7.14
N PHE A 282 -1.83 -14.39 -8.39
CA PHE A 282 -1.52 -15.72 -8.88
C PHE A 282 -0.11 -15.73 -9.48
N LEU A 283 0.73 -16.71 -9.10
CA LEU A 283 2.10 -16.82 -9.57
C LEU A 283 2.37 -18.20 -10.14
N LEU A 284 3.20 -18.24 -11.20
CA LEU A 284 3.77 -19.45 -11.77
C LEU A 284 5.28 -19.32 -11.78
N GLY A 285 5.98 -20.42 -11.57
CA GLY A 285 7.44 -20.39 -11.52
C GLY A 285 8.12 -21.73 -11.72
N VAL A 286 9.43 -21.63 -11.82
CA VAL A 286 10.36 -22.77 -11.91
C VAL A 286 11.44 -22.60 -10.86
N TYR A 287 12.06 -23.68 -10.43
CA TYR A 287 13.17 -23.65 -9.51
C TYR A 287 14.20 -24.73 -9.82
N GLY A 288 15.41 -24.53 -9.33
CA GLY A 288 16.47 -25.53 -9.39
C GLY A 288 17.37 -25.44 -8.18
N SER A 289 17.78 -26.57 -7.64
CA SER A 289 18.65 -26.68 -6.48
C SER A 289 19.77 -27.67 -6.74
N TRP A 290 20.92 -27.42 -6.16
CA TRP A 290 22.08 -28.31 -6.14
C TRP A 290 22.58 -28.46 -4.71
N PHE A 291 22.96 -29.67 -4.33
CA PHE A 291 23.54 -30.02 -3.05
C PHE A 291 24.79 -30.83 -3.25
N GLU A 292 25.89 -30.49 -2.53
CA GLU A 292 27.16 -31.18 -2.57
C GLU A 292 27.03 -32.62 -2.07
N ASN A 293 26.26 -32.86 -1.00
CA ASN A 293 25.99 -34.16 -0.42
C ASN A 293 24.50 -34.44 -0.31
N ALA A 294 24.00 -35.32 -1.13
CA ALA A 294 22.57 -35.71 -1.15
C ALA A 294 22.13 -36.37 0.15
N HIS A 295 22.97 -37.19 0.75
CA HIS A 295 22.64 -38.11 1.85
C HIS A 295 22.36 -37.36 3.17
N ASP A 296 23.19 -36.38 3.55
CA ASP A 296 23.12 -35.70 4.85
C ASP A 296 22.99 -34.17 4.72
N ARG A 297 22.87 -33.66 3.50
CA ARG A 297 22.79 -32.23 3.19
C ARG A 297 23.95 -31.41 3.76
N SER A 298 25.05 -32.04 4.14
CA SER A 298 26.30 -31.36 4.52
C SER A 298 26.99 -30.75 3.29
N GLY A 299 27.92 -29.82 3.52
CA GLY A 299 28.63 -29.15 2.43
C GLY A 299 27.84 -27.98 1.82
N TRP A 300 28.25 -27.63 0.60
CA TRP A 300 27.63 -26.50 -0.11
C TRP A 300 26.27 -26.85 -0.73
N TYR A 301 25.44 -25.83 -0.82
CA TYR A 301 24.22 -25.90 -1.64
C TYR A 301 24.02 -24.59 -2.39
N ALA A 302 23.31 -24.66 -3.51
CA ALA A 302 22.86 -23.53 -4.29
C ALA A 302 21.40 -23.73 -4.68
N ASP A 303 20.64 -22.64 -4.70
CA ASP A 303 19.23 -22.62 -5.08
C ASP A 303 18.92 -21.42 -5.94
N THR A 304 18.05 -21.61 -6.92
CA THR A 304 17.53 -20.53 -7.75
C THR A 304 16.08 -20.76 -8.11
N TRP A 305 15.32 -19.68 -8.28
CA TRP A 305 13.98 -19.74 -8.80
C TRP A 305 13.66 -18.52 -9.63
N PHE A 306 12.71 -18.67 -10.54
CA PHE A 306 12.06 -17.62 -11.29
C PHE A 306 10.54 -17.75 -11.14
N GLN A 307 9.84 -16.64 -10.91
CA GLN A 307 8.39 -16.57 -10.80
C GLN A 307 7.86 -15.38 -11.61
N TYR A 308 6.70 -15.56 -12.24
CA TYR A 308 5.91 -14.50 -12.84
C TYR A 308 4.53 -14.47 -12.18
N GLY A 309 4.00 -13.27 -11.91
CA GLY A 309 2.76 -13.07 -11.18
C GLY A 309 1.84 -12.05 -11.83
N TRP A 310 0.53 -12.25 -11.62
CA TRP A 310 -0.58 -11.36 -11.98
C TRP A 310 -1.33 -11.01 -10.72
N PHE A 311 -1.72 -9.75 -10.58
CA PHE A 311 -2.31 -9.23 -9.35
C PHE A 311 -3.47 -8.29 -9.69
N ASP A 312 -4.63 -8.55 -9.09
CA ASP A 312 -5.81 -7.71 -9.11
C ASP A 312 -5.82 -6.87 -7.83
N ASN A 313 -5.84 -5.55 -7.97
CA ASN A 313 -5.73 -4.61 -6.85
C ASN A 313 -7.01 -3.79 -6.69
N GLU A 314 -7.37 -3.52 -5.44
CA GLU A 314 -8.47 -2.62 -5.11
C GLU A 314 -8.03 -1.62 -4.04
N VAL A 315 -8.58 -0.40 -4.14
CA VAL A 315 -8.46 0.65 -3.12
C VAL A 315 -9.84 1.23 -2.86
N ASN A 316 -10.23 1.28 -1.59
CA ASN A 316 -11.55 1.74 -1.16
C ASN A 316 -11.42 2.71 0.01
N GLY A 317 -11.44 4.01 -0.27
CA GLY A 317 -11.46 5.06 0.72
C GLY A 317 -12.88 5.28 1.28
N ALA A 318 -13.00 5.48 2.60
CA ALA A 318 -14.30 5.75 3.21
C ALA A 318 -14.95 7.01 2.61
N GLY A 319 -16.12 6.86 2.01
CA GLY A 319 -16.88 7.93 1.35
C GLY A 319 -16.42 8.28 -0.07
N LEU A 320 -15.50 7.49 -0.66
CA LEU A 320 -15.04 7.62 -2.05
C LEU A 320 -15.50 6.43 -2.89
N SER A 321 -15.41 6.57 -4.20
CA SER A 321 -15.60 5.45 -5.13
C SER A 321 -14.49 4.41 -4.94
N LYS A 322 -14.83 3.15 -5.14
CA LYS A 322 -13.87 2.06 -5.19
C LYS A 322 -13.06 2.15 -6.47
N GLU A 323 -11.75 1.99 -6.35
CA GLU A 323 -10.79 1.97 -7.44
C GLU A 323 -10.25 0.54 -7.64
N SER A 324 -10.06 0.12 -8.89
CA SER A 324 -9.54 -1.20 -9.25
C SER A 324 -8.53 -1.09 -10.37
N TYR A 325 -7.40 -1.78 -10.24
CA TYR A 325 -6.32 -1.77 -11.24
C TYR A 325 -5.50 -3.07 -11.19
N ASP A 326 -4.86 -3.38 -12.31
CA ASP A 326 -4.07 -4.59 -12.47
C ASP A 326 -2.58 -4.30 -12.33
N THR A 327 -1.85 -5.27 -11.80
CA THR A 327 -0.39 -5.28 -11.74
C THR A 327 0.11 -6.62 -12.25
N ASN A 328 1.23 -6.65 -12.92
CA ASN A 328 1.97 -7.87 -13.15
C ASN A 328 3.43 -7.70 -12.70
N GLY A 329 4.15 -8.80 -12.57
CA GLY A 329 5.54 -8.71 -12.14
C GLY A 329 6.26 -10.03 -12.24
N TRP A 330 7.56 -9.98 -12.00
CA TRP A 330 8.41 -11.16 -11.94
C TRP A 330 9.45 -11.07 -10.84
N GLY A 331 9.87 -12.23 -10.38
CA GLY A 331 10.91 -12.38 -9.38
C GLY A 331 11.93 -13.42 -9.78
N LEU A 332 13.17 -13.18 -9.42
CA LEU A 332 14.31 -14.08 -9.58
C LEU A 332 15.09 -14.15 -8.26
N SER A 333 15.47 -15.34 -7.83
CA SER A 333 16.29 -15.52 -6.64
C SER A 333 17.48 -16.42 -6.91
N ALA A 334 18.58 -16.14 -6.21
CA ALA A 334 19.73 -17.02 -6.08
C ALA A 334 20.13 -17.08 -4.60
N GLU A 335 20.25 -18.28 -4.06
CA GLU A 335 20.71 -18.56 -2.69
C GLU A 335 21.93 -19.49 -2.73
N ILE A 336 22.90 -19.22 -1.91
CA ILE A 336 24.06 -20.10 -1.66
C ILE A 336 24.28 -20.22 -0.16
N GLY A 337 24.60 -21.41 0.30
CA GLY A 337 24.93 -21.65 1.70
C GLY A 337 25.80 -22.88 1.88
N LYS A 338 26.21 -23.11 3.11
CA LYS A 338 26.99 -24.28 3.49
C LYS A 338 26.51 -24.87 4.80
N SER A 339 26.16 -26.15 4.80
CA SER A 339 25.82 -26.89 6.02
C SER A 339 27.09 -27.46 6.64
N ILE A 340 27.36 -27.10 7.89
CA ILE A 340 28.60 -27.49 8.63
C ILE A 340 28.19 -28.27 9.86
N ASN A 341 28.35 -29.58 9.85
CA ASN A 341 28.14 -30.43 11.00
C ASN A 341 29.26 -30.20 12.02
N TYR A 342 28.95 -29.64 13.18
CA TYR A 342 29.99 -29.31 14.18
C TYR A 342 29.95 -30.21 15.40
N LYS A 343 28.83 -30.94 15.62
CA LYS A 343 28.70 -31.86 16.73
C LYS A 343 27.73 -32.99 16.34
N GLU A 344 28.20 -34.20 16.59
CA GLU A 344 27.38 -35.41 16.43
C GLU A 344 27.32 -36.17 17.76
N THR A 345 26.19 -36.70 18.09
CA THR A 345 25.91 -37.55 19.25
C THR A 345 25.17 -38.77 18.78
N ASP A 346 25.02 -39.79 19.63
CA ASP A 346 24.26 -41.00 19.31
C ASP A 346 22.79 -40.71 18.93
N ARG A 347 22.29 -39.53 19.26
CA ARG A 347 20.87 -39.18 19.06
C ARG A 347 20.65 -38.05 18.06
N ARG A 348 21.57 -37.09 17.96
CA ARG A 348 21.37 -35.86 17.16
C ARG A 348 22.66 -35.35 16.57
N THR A 349 22.55 -34.84 15.31
CA THR A 349 23.56 -34.02 14.66
C THR A 349 23.18 -32.55 14.80
N TYR A 350 24.18 -31.71 15.02
CA TYR A 350 24.02 -30.27 15.15
C TYR A 350 24.84 -29.58 14.08
N SER A 351 24.20 -28.67 13.34
CA SER A 351 24.80 -27.99 12.19
C SER A 351 24.60 -26.48 12.24
N TRP A 352 25.54 -25.76 11.63
CA TRP A 352 25.40 -24.35 11.28
C TRP A 352 25.30 -24.21 9.79
N GLN A 353 24.40 -23.32 9.33
CA GLN A 353 24.21 -23.02 7.91
C GLN A 353 24.29 -21.52 7.67
N PRO A 354 25.49 -20.93 7.47
CA PRO A 354 25.63 -19.61 6.90
C PRO A 354 25.10 -19.61 5.46
N LYS A 355 24.35 -18.55 5.09
CA LYS A 355 23.72 -18.43 3.78
C LYS A 355 23.60 -17.00 3.31
N LEU A 356 23.60 -16.82 1.99
CA LEU A 356 23.33 -15.58 1.30
C LEU A 356 22.25 -15.83 0.24
N GLN A 357 21.19 -15.04 0.26
CA GLN A 357 20.16 -15.03 -0.79
C GLN A 357 20.04 -13.63 -1.38
N LEU A 358 19.97 -13.55 -2.70
CA LEU A 358 19.63 -12.35 -3.45
C LEU A 358 18.31 -12.60 -4.15
N THR A 359 17.33 -11.74 -3.92
CA THR A 359 16.01 -11.81 -4.57
C THR A 359 15.74 -10.49 -5.28
N TYR A 360 15.63 -10.52 -6.59
CA TYR A 360 15.22 -9.39 -7.39
C TYR A 360 13.75 -9.54 -7.75
N THR A 361 12.96 -8.50 -7.49
CA THR A 361 11.53 -8.45 -7.80
C THR A 361 11.25 -7.18 -8.58
N LYS A 362 10.49 -7.29 -9.67
CA LYS A 362 9.98 -6.14 -10.42
C LYS A 362 8.48 -6.27 -10.60
N LEU A 363 7.76 -5.24 -10.19
CA LEU A 363 6.35 -5.04 -10.50
C LEU A 363 6.24 -4.11 -11.72
N ASN A 364 5.19 -4.23 -12.49
CA ASN A 364 4.88 -3.34 -13.59
C ASN A 364 3.46 -2.83 -13.37
N ASN A 365 3.34 -1.54 -13.14
CA ASN A 365 2.07 -0.85 -12.96
C ASN A 365 1.99 0.27 -13.98
N ASP A 366 0.86 0.39 -14.67
CA ASP A 366 0.56 1.56 -15.46
C ASP A 366 0.12 2.72 -14.55
N THR A 367 0.30 3.96 -15.00
CA THR A 367 -0.27 5.12 -14.31
C THR A 367 -1.80 4.96 -14.27
N TYR A 368 -2.38 5.04 -13.08
CA TYR A 368 -3.81 4.86 -12.85
C TYR A 368 -4.51 6.20 -12.67
N THR A 369 -5.63 6.41 -13.34
CA THR A 369 -6.50 7.58 -13.14
C THR A 369 -7.75 7.15 -12.37
N GLU A 370 -7.92 7.71 -11.20
CA GLU A 370 -9.07 7.46 -10.32
C GLU A 370 -10.35 8.09 -10.86
N ASN A 371 -11.51 7.61 -10.37
CA ASN A 371 -12.82 8.15 -10.71
C ASN A 371 -12.99 9.66 -10.40
N ASN A 372 -12.19 10.19 -9.48
CA ASN A 372 -12.17 11.61 -9.13
C ASN A 372 -11.25 12.47 -10.03
N GLY A 373 -10.59 11.85 -11.03
CA GLY A 373 -9.65 12.48 -11.94
C GLY A 373 -8.21 12.61 -11.42
N SER A 374 -7.91 12.16 -10.21
CA SER A 374 -6.52 12.11 -9.70
C SER A 374 -5.72 11.04 -10.40
N THR A 375 -4.45 11.30 -10.72
CA THR A 375 -3.53 10.33 -11.30
C THR A 375 -2.57 9.80 -10.25
N ILE A 376 -2.37 8.49 -10.22
CA ILE A 376 -1.40 7.79 -9.39
C ILE A 376 -0.37 7.14 -10.28
N ALA A 377 0.88 7.57 -10.18
CA ALA A 377 2.01 6.94 -10.83
C ALA A 377 2.81 6.12 -9.82
N PHE A 378 3.17 4.91 -10.20
CA PHE A 378 3.93 3.97 -9.38
C PHE A 378 5.43 4.11 -9.66
N GLY A 379 6.24 4.10 -8.59
CA GLY A 379 7.68 4.26 -8.69
C GLY A 379 8.44 3.26 -7.82
N ASN A 380 9.75 3.14 -8.10
CA ASN A 380 10.62 2.16 -7.44
C ASN A 380 10.03 0.72 -7.46
N GLU A 381 9.46 0.35 -8.60
CA GLU A 381 8.79 -0.94 -8.81
C GLU A 381 9.74 -2.14 -8.76
N ALA A 382 11.05 -1.91 -8.84
CA ALA A 382 12.09 -2.92 -8.73
C ALA A 382 12.78 -2.87 -7.36
N ASN A 383 12.96 -4.03 -6.74
CA ASN A 383 13.67 -4.17 -5.48
C ASN A 383 14.66 -5.34 -5.55
N LEU A 384 15.90 -5.12 -5.12
CA LEU A 384 16.85 -6.17 -4.83
C LEU A 384 16.92 -6.35 -3.31
N GLN A 385 16.43 -7.48 -2.82
CA GLN A 385 16.57 -7.87 -1.43
C GLN A 385 17.80 -8.76 -1.27
N THR A 386 18.71 -8.36 -0.37
CA THR A 386 19.81 -9.20 0.11
C THR A 386 19.41 -9.77 1.46
N ARG A 387 19.52 -11.09 1.62
CA ARG A 387 19.34 -11.78 2.90
C ARG A 387 20.65 -12.47 3.27
N LEU A 388 21.28 -12.05 4.37
CA LEU A 388 22.44 -12.70 4.98
C LEU A 388 21.97 -13.40 6.26
N GLY A 389 22.11 -14.70 6.31
CA GLY A 389 21.53 -15.53 7.36
C GLY A 389 22.49 -16.54 7.97
N LEU A 390 22.15 -16.92 9.20
CA LEU A 390 22.76 -18.03 9.91
C LEU A 390 21.64 -18.90 10.50
N ARG A 391 21.55 -20.16 10.08
CA ARG A 391 20.63 -21.16 10.60
C ARG A 391 21.38 -22.13 11.48
N TRP A 392 20.89 -22.36 12.67
CA TRP A 392 21.26 -23.47 13.53
C TRP A 392 20.25 -24.59 13.39
N LEU A 393 20.72 -25.82 13.26
CA LEU A 393 19.92 -27.01 13.05
C LEU A 393 20.27 -28.08 14.08
N SER A 394 19.26 -28.79 14.58
CA SER A 394 19.39 -29.97 15.42
C SER A 394 18.52 -31.07 14.86
N GLU A 395 19.14 -32.10 14.29
CA GLU A 395 18.49 -33.18 13.58
C GLU A 395 18.68 -34.51 14.28
N GLN A 396 17.66 -35.38 14.26
CA GLN A 396 17.72 -36.68 14.91
C GLN A 396 18.46 -37.70 14.05
N ASN A 397 19.47 -38.40 14.62
CA ASN A 397 20.32 -39.38 13.94
C ASN A 397 19.83 -40.83 14.01
N THR A 398 18.86 -41.14 14.87
CA THR A 398 18.47 -42.54 15.11
C THR A 398 17.79 -43.12 13.88
N ALA A 399 18.09 -44.41 13.60
CA ALA A 399 17.42 -45.24 12.59
C ALA A 399 15.92 -45.47 12.89
N SER A 400 15.29 -44.58 13.62
CA SER A 400 13.89 -44.54 13.93
C SER A 400 13.11 -44.09 12.71
N THR A 401 11.99 -44.70 12.44
CA THR A 401 11.05 -44.38 11.36
C THR A 401 10.30 -43.07 11.58
N LYS A 402 10.75 -42.17 12.47
CA LYS A 402 10.07 -40.89 12.78
C LYS A 402 11.12 -39.85 13.21
N LYS A 403 11.93 -39.41 12.25
CA LYS A 403 12.92 -38.37 12.49
C LYS A 403 12.29 -37.02 12.73
N ASP A 404 12.95 -36.19 13.48
CA ASP A 404 12.60 -34.78 13.68
C ASP A 404 13.80 -33.85 13.61
N SER A 405 13.54 -32.61 13.33
CA SER A 405 14.52 -31.53 13.29
C SER A 405 13.95 -30.26 13.91
N PHE A 406 14.78 -29.55 14.65
CA PHE A 406 14.54 -28.18 15.11
C PHE A 406 15.51 -27.23 14.48
N PHE A 407 15.04 -26.04 14.12
CA PHE A 407 15.93 -24.98 13.66
C PHE A 407 15.62 -23.62 14.28
N ALA A 408 16.67 -22.83 14.41
CA ALA A 408 16.60 -21.40 14.71
C ALA A 408 17.43 -20.65 13.69
N GLU A 409 16.89 -19.58 13.15
CA GLU A 409 17.53 -18.80 12.07
C GLU A 409 17.46 -17.32 12.39
N VAL A 410 18.59 -16.63 12.23
CA VAL A 410 18.69 -15.18 12.29
C VAL A 410 19.14 -14.66 10.94
N ASN A 411 18.49 -13.61 10.47
CA ASN A 411 18.79 -12.99 9.18
C ASN A 411 18.87 -11.47 9.31
N TRP A 412 19.75 -10.89 8.51
CA TRP A 412 19.68 -9.49 8.14
C TRP A 412 19.18 -9.40 6.69
N LEU A 413 18.15 -8.57 6.47
CA LEU A 413 17.60 -8.30 5.16
C LEU A 413 17.85 -6.83 4.80
N HIS A 414 18.28 -6.61 3.56
CA HIS A 414 18.44 -5.27 3.00
C HIS A 414 17.67 -5.15 1.69
N ASN A 415 16.77 -4.19 1.63
CA ASN A 415 16.02 -3.83 0.42
C ASN A 415 16.70 -2.62 -0.25
N SER A 416 17.00 -2.73 -1.54
CA SER A 416 17.64 -1.64 -2.31
C SER A 416 16.73 -0.43 -2.44
N ASN A 417 15.44 -0.65 -2.61
CA ASN A 417 14.41 0.37 -2.82
C ASN A 417 13.20 0.16 -1.92
N ASN A 418 12.53 1.27 -1.62
CA ASN A 418 11.19 1.30 -1.05
C ASN A 418 10.21 1.62 -2.19
N TYR A 419 9.06 0.97 -2.21
CA TYR A 419 8.00 1.30 -3.16
C TYR A 419 7.55 2.74 -2.97
N THR A 420 7.29 3.45 -4.06
CA THR A 420 6.82 4.84 -4.04
C THR A 420 5.58 4.99 -4.90
N ILE A 421 4.74 5.94 -4.56
CA ILE A 421 3.72 6.47 -5.46
C ILE A 421 3.91 7.97 -5.60
N SER A 422 3.50 8.51 -6.75
CA SER A 422 3.61 9.94 -7.03
C SER A 422 2.38 10.46 -7.77
N SER A 423 2.14 11.76 -7.61
CA SER A 423 1.16 12.51 -8.37
C SER A 423 1.70 13.92 -8.59
N LEU A 424 1.72 14.41 -9.84
CA LEU A 424 2.20 15.75 -10.24
C LEU A 424 3.58 16.16 -9.71
N GLY A 425 4.49 15.21 -9.49
CA GLY A 425 5.85 15.48 -9.02
C GLY A 425 6.04 15.37 -7.51
N ASP A 426 4.97 15.32 -6.72
CA ASP A 426 5.03 14.95 -5.31
C ASP A 426 5.06 13.42 -5.18
N SER A 427 5.84 12.91 -4.23
CA SER A 427 5.97 11.47 -4.01
C SER A 427 5.98 11.11 -2.54
N ILE A 428 5.45 9.94 -2.25
CA ILE A 428 5.50 9.33 -0.92
C ILE A 428 6.15 7.96 -1.01
N SER A 429 6.79 7.52 0.07
CA SER A 429 7.52 6.26 0.15
C SER A 429 7.09 5.43 1.37
N GLN A 430 7.31 4.14 1.29
CA GLN A 430 7.21 3.22 2.40
C GLN A 430 8.37 3.45 3.38
N ASP A 431 8.09 3.43 4.69
CA ASP A 431 9.08 3.66 5.73
C ASP A 431 9.50 2.34 6.42
N GLY A 432 10.71 2.32 6.96
CA GLY A 432 11.16 1.32 7.92
C GLY A 432 11.55 -0.05 7.40
N ASN A 433 11.32 -0.38 6.14
CA ASN A 433 11.56 -1.71 5.57
C ASN A 433 12.92 -1.89 4.87
N LYS A 434 13.77 -0.86 4.84
CA LYS A 434 15.05 -0.91 4.12
C LYS A 434 16.04 -1.89 4.73
N ASN A 435 16.16 -1.91 6.05
CA ASN A 435 16.99 -2.87 6.79
C ASN A 435 16.13 -3.54 7.86
N LEU A 436 16.07 -4.87 7.81
CA LEU A 436 15.27 -5.67 8.72
C LEU A 436 16.13 -6.72 9.41
N GLY A 437 15.89 -6.92 10.71
CA GLY A 437 16.30 -8.13 11.41
C GLY A 437 15.17 -9.15 11.35
N GLU A 438 15.46 -10.42 11.08
CA GLU A 438 14.51 -11.53 11.10
C GLU A 438 14.97 -12.59 12.08
N LEU A 439 14.06 -13.08 12.90
CA LEU A 439 14.21 -14.30 13.70
C LEU A 439 13.17 -15.32 13.22
N ARG A 440 13.59 -16.57 13.01
CA ARG A 440 12.73 -17.69 12.62
C ARG A 440 13.03 -18.91 13.45
N LEU A 441 12.00 -19.59 13.92
CA LEU A 441 12.07 -20.83 14.68
C LEU A 441 11.13 -21.85 14.03
N GLY A 442 11.59 -23.08 13.85
CA GLY A 442 10.78 -24.10 13.23
C GLY A 442 11.08 -25.51 13.69
N TYR A 443 10.16 -26.37 13.35
CA TYR A 443 10.16 -27.79 13.64
C TYR A 443 9.75 -28.55 12.39
N GLU A 444 10.50 -29.59 12.06
CA GLU A 444 10.28 -30.51 10.94
C GLU A 444 10.11 -31.91 11.49
N LYS A 445 9.21 -32.69 10.89
CA LYS A 445 8.96 -34.07 11.30
C LYS A 445 8.63 -34.97 10.14
N GLU A 446 9.29 -36.12 10.09
CA GLU A 446 8.89 -37.27 9.30
C GLU A 446 7.67 -37.93 9.96
N PHE A 447 6.52 -37.93 9.31
CA PHE A 447 5.32 -38.59 9.81
C PHE A 447 5.31 -40.09 9.48
N ASN A 448 5.72 -40.43 8.25
CA ASN A 448 6.09 -41.74 7.77
C ASN A 448 7.14 -41.59 6.65
N LYS A 449 7.58 -42.65 6.01
CA LYS A 449 8.61 -42.63 4.97
C LYS A 449 8.31 -41.73 3.77
N ASP A 450 7.03 -41.39 3.53
CA ASP A 450 6.57 -40.67 2.35
C ASP A 450 6.08 -39.26 2.70
N TRP A 451 5.76 -38.95 3.99
CA TRP A 451 5.17 -37.70 4.41
C TRP A 451 6.07 -36.95 5.40
N PHE A 452 6.31 -35.68 5.07
CA PHE A 452 7.05 -34.73 5.91
C PHE A 452 6.21 -33.51 6.18
N ILE A 453 6.27 -33.02 7.39
CA ILE A 453 5.54 -31.83 7.85
C ILE A 453 6.53 -30.87 8.47
N SER A 454 6.47 -29.61 8.11
CA SER A 454 7.18 -28.55 8.82
C SER A 454 6.24 -27.45 9.29
N ALA A 455 6.60 -26.82 10.41
CA ALA A 455 5.92 -25.65 10.94
C ALA A 455 6.96 -24.64 11.42
N ASP A 456 6.79 -23.37 11.09
CA ASP A 456 7.63 -22.32 11.61
C ASP A 456 6.90 -21.01 11.90
N LEU A 457 7.54 -20.23 12.77
CA LEU A 457 7.16 -18.87 13.11
C LEU A 457 8.33 -17.95 12.84
N SER A 458 8.07 -16.80 12.23
CA SER A 458 9.08 -15.77 12.02
C SER A 458 8.58 -14.39 12.38
N GLY A 459 9.50 -13.54 12.84
CA GLY A 459 9.28 -12.13 13.11
C GLY A 459 10.33 -11.29 12.41
N ARG A 460 9.92 -10.23 11.72
CA ARG A 460 10.78 -9.22 11.09
C ARG A 460 10.57 -7.88 11.77
N PHE A 461 11.64 -7.16 12.01
CA PHE A 461 11.65 -5.87 12.67
C PHE A 461 12.55 -4.90 11.90
N GLY A 462 12.05 -3.69 11.70
CA GLY A 462 12.76 -2.60 11.02
C GLY A 462 12.72 -1.30 11.83
N SER A 463 13.12 -0.21 11.19
CA SER A 463 12.93 1.15 11.74
C SER A 463 11.47 1.61 11.56
N ASN A 464 11.13 2.80 12.10
CA ASN A 464 9.83 3.45 11.94
C ASN A 464 8.66 2.49 12.20
N SER A 465 8.69 1.81 13.35
CA SER A 465 7.62 0.89 13.80
C SER A 465 7.32 -0.31 12.86
N TYR A 466 8.14 -0.55 11.82
CA TYR A 466 7.94 -1.70 10.96
C TYR A 466 8.06 -3.02 11.73
N SER A 467 7.05 -3.84 11.67
CA SER A 467 7.07 -5.20 12.21
C SER A 467 6.20 -6.15 11.39
N SER A 468 6.66 -7.39 11.24
CA SER A 468 5.92 -8.42 10.51
C SER A 468 6.08 -9.76 11.20
N PHE A 469 4.97 -10.48 11.37
CA PHE A 469 4.94 -11.82 11.97
C PHE A 469 4.29 -12.78 10.99
N GLN A 470 4.94 -13.93 10.77
CA GLN A 470 4.46 -14.98 9.89
C GLN A 470 4.42 -16.32 10.60
N GLY A 471 3.33 -17.06 10.39
CA GLY A 471 3.24 -18.50 10.62
C GLY A 471 3.20 -19.26 9.31
N MET A 472 3.92 -20.37 9.23
CA MET A 472 3.97 -21.22 8.03
C MET A 472 3.81 -22.68 8.40
N LEU A 473 3.07 -23.41 7.56
CA LEU A 473 2.95 -24.87 7.57
C LEU A 473 3.30 -25.39 6.18
N SER A 474 4.14 -26.40 6.12
CA SER A 474 4.51 -27.07 4.88
C SER A 474 4.25 -28.57 5.00
N LEU A 475 3.80 -29.13 3.92
CA LEU A 475 3.55 -30.56 3.75
C LEU A 475 4.27 -31.03 2.50
N GLU A 476 4.99 -32.13 2.60
CA GLU A 476 5.70 -32.73 1.47
C GLU A 476 5.39 -34.21 1.40
N TYR A 477 5.18 -34.68 0.18
CA TYR A 477 4.90 -36.09 -0.14
C TYR A 477 5.88 -36.59 -1.21
N LEU A 478 6.50 -37.74 -0.94
CA LEU A 478 7.37 -38.47 -1.87
C LEU A 478 6.60 -39.63 -2.48
N PHE A 479 6.75 -39.84 -3.79
CA PHE A 479 6.12 -40.92 -4.51
C PHE A 479 7.00 -42.19 -4.53
#